data_6ec726cec6859945e174b45b053799e7
#
_entry.id   6ec726cec6859945e174b45b053799e7
#
_cell.length_a   1.000
_cell.length_b   1.000
_cell.length_c   1.000
_cell.angle_alpha   90.00
_cell.angle_beta   90.00
_cell.angle_gamma   90.00
#
_symmetry.space_group_name_H-M   'P 1'
#
loop_
_entity.id
_entity.type
_entity.pdbx_description
1 polymer ?
#
loop_
_entity_poly.entity_id
_entity_poly.type
_entity_poly.pdbx_seq_one_letter_code
_entity_poly.pdbx_strand_id
1 'polypeptide(L)'
;SMNCLTEALGMGLRGNGTIPAVYSERIKLAKHAGMAVMDMVNKGITARDIITKDSIMNALTVDMALGCSTNSMLHLPAIAHEIGFDFDIKFANPISEKTPNLCHLAPAGPTYMEDLNEAGGVYAVMKELADIGLLNTDCMTVSGKTVGECIATAYNRNPEVIRTVDNAYSKTGGLAVLSGNLAPDGSVVKRSAVVPEMLVHEGPARVFDSEEDAIAAIKGGKIVEGDVVVIRYEGPKGGPGMREMLLSLIHISEPTRQA
;
A
#
# COMPACT_ATOMS: atom_id res chain seq x y z
N SER A 1 0.17 4.38 -3.11
CA SER A 1 -0.40 3.09 -2.69
C SER A 1 -1.81 2.89 -3.24
N MET A 2 -2.83 3.65 -2.78
CA MET A 2 -4.22 3.40 -3.21
C MET A 2 -4.43 3.43 -4.72
N ASN A 3 -3.73 4.28 -5.48
CA ASN A 3 -3.80 4.24 -6.95
C ASN A 3 -3.38 2.89 -7.53
N CYS A 4 -2.35 2.25 -6.98
CA CYS A 4 -1.93 0.90 -7.38
C CYS A 4 -2.97 -0.14 -6.96
N LEU A 5 -3.49 -0.02 -5.72
CA LEU A 5 -4.49 -0.96 -5.22
C LEU A 5 -5.84 -0.84 -5.95
N THR A 6 -6.16 0.33 -6.51
CA THR A 6 -7.34 0.51 -7.38
C THR A 6 -7.24 -0.37 -8.63
N GLU A 7 -6.04 -0.53 -9.21
CA GLU A 7 -5.81 -1.49 -10.29
C GLU A 7 -6.00 -2.94 -9.82
N ALA A 8 -5.42 -3.28 -8.66
CA ALA A 8 -5.50 -4.63 -8.11
C ALA A 8 -6.92 -5.03 -7.69
N LEU A 9 -7.74 -4.07 -7.23
CA LEU A 9 -9.17 -4.22 -6.98
C LEU A 9 -10.00 -4.46 -8.26
N GLY A 10 -9.41 -4.23 -9.44
CA GLY A 10 -10.14 -4.23 -10.69
C GLY A 10 -10.88 -2.93 -11.01
N MET A 11 -10.78 -1.90 -10.17
CA MET A 11 -11.47 -0.61 -10.32
C MET A 11 -10.65 0.45 -11.08
N GLY A 12 -9.44 0.12 -11.48
CA GLY A 12 -8.56 0.98 -12.28
C GLY A 12 -8.12 0.30 -13.56
N LEU A 13 -7.99 1.06 -14.64
CA LEU A 13 -7.36 0.60 -15.86
C LEU A 13 -5.85 0.48 -15.68
N ARG A 14 -5.22 -0.38 -16.48
CA ARG A 14 -3.75 -0.58 -16.46
C ARG A 14 -3.00 0.74 -16.53
N GLY A 15 -2.07 0.93 -15.61
CA GLY A 15 -1.24 2.13 -15.52
C GLY A 15 -1.86 3.26 -14.67
N ASN A 16 -3.07 3.07 -14.13
CA ASN A 16 -3.69 4.06 -13.26
C ASN A 16 -2.82 4.41 -12.06
N GLY A 17 -2.17 3.42 -11.46
CA GLY A 17 -1.31 3.60 -10.28
C GLY A 17 0.08 4.13 -10.58
N THR A 18 0.59 3.95 -11.81
CA THR A 18 2.02 4.08 -12.09
C THR A 18 2.39 5.11 -13.14
N ILE A 19 1.53 5.41 -14.12
CA ILE A 19 1.83 6.43 -15.13
C ILE A 19 2.02 7.79 -14.45
N PRO A 20 3.18 8.46 -14.59
CA PRO A 20 3.42 9.77 -14.02
C PRO A 20 2.40 10.82 -14.48
N ALA A 21 2.05 11.75 -13.59
CA ALA A 21 1.03 12.77 -13.86
C ALA A 21 1.37 13.67 -15.05
N VAL A 22 2.66 13.87 -15.32
CA VAL A 22 3.17 14.74 -16.40
C VAL A 22 3.24 14.05 -17.76
N TYR A 23 2.99 12.74 -17.83
CA TYR A 23 3.07 11.99 -19.08
C TYR A 23 1.79 12.14 -19.89
N SER A 24 1.93 12.22 -21.22
CA SER A 24 0.79 12.26 -22.15
C SER A 24 -0.10 11.01 -22.06
N GLU A 25 0.47 9.88 -21.68
CA GLU A 25 -0.22 8.62 -21.40
C GLU A 25 -1.28 8.78 -20.32
N ARG A 26 -1.10 9.67 -19.32
CA ARG A 26 -2.08 9.96 -18.29
C ARG A 26 -3.37 10.54 -18.90
N ILE A 27 -3.23 11.46 -19.87
CA ILE A 27 -4.38 12.06 -20.59
C ILE A 27 -5.08 11.01 -21.47
N LYS A 28 -4.32 10.14 -22.13
CA LYS A 28 -4.86 9.02 -22.91
C LYS A 28 -5.64 8.06 -22.01
N LEU A 29 -5.07 7.72 -20.84
CA LEU A 29 -5.72 6.83 -19.87
C LEU A 29 -7.05 7.43 -19.39
N ALA A 30 -7.10 8.73 -19.10
CA ALA A 30 -8.33 9.40 -18.67
C ALA A 30 -9.44 9.32 -19.76
N LYS A 31 -9.09 9.48 -21.04
CA LYS A 31 -10.04 9.28 -22.15
C LYS A 31 -10.52 7.85 -22.25
N HIS A 32 -9.62 6.87 -22.13
CA HIS A 32 -9.98 5.45 -22.14
C HIS A 32 -10.86 5.09 -20.93
N ALA A 33 -10.62 5.67 -19.76
CA ALA A 33 -11.47 5.46 -18.60
C ALA A 33 -12.90 5.97 -18.83
N GLY A 34 -13.07 7.12 -19.49
CA GLY A 34 -14.38 7.62 -19.90
C GLY A 34 -15.11 6.68 -20.87
N MET A 35 -14.39 6.06 -21.80
CA MET A 35 -14.96 5.05 -22.71
C MET A 35 -15.33 3.77 -21.96
N ALA A 36 -14.45 3.30 -21.09
CA ALA A 36 -14.66 2.07 -20.32
C ALA A 36 -15.89 2.18 -19.39
N VAL A 37 -16.09 3.34 -18.73
CA VAL A 37 -17.27 3.52 -17.87
C VAL A 37 -18.58 3.49 -18.68
N MET A 38 -18.58 3.99 -19.90
CA MET A 38 -19.76 3.89 -20.79
C MET A 38 -20.03 2.45 -21.21
N ASP A 39 -18.97 1.67 -21.49
CA ASP A 39 -19.12 0.24 -21.80
C ASP A 39 -19.70 -0.52 -20.60
N MET A 40 -19.27 -0.19 -19.38
CA MET A 40 -19.81 -0.79 -18.16
C MET A 40 -21.30 -0.47 -17.98
N VAL A 41 -21.69 0.81 -18.17
CA VAL A 41 -23.10 1.22 -18.11
C VAL A 41 -23.92 0.45 -19.13
N ASN A 42 -23.46 0.32 -20.37
CA ASN A 42 -24.16 -0.39 -21.44
C ASN A 42 -24.27 -1.91 -21.13
N LYS A 43 -23.31 -2.49 -20.42
CA LYS A 43 -23.31 -3.90 -20.00
C LYS A 43 -24.02 -4.14 -18.67
N GLY A 44 -24.43 -3.09 -17.97
CA GLY A 44 -25.05 -3.19 -16.65
C GLY A 44 -24.09 -3.64 -15.55
N ILE A 45 -22.76 -3.47 -15.74
CA ILE A 45 -21.74 -3.84 -14.76
C ILE A 45 -21.61 -2.71 -13.73
N THR A 46 -21.77 -3.04 -12.47
CA THR A 46 -21.67 -2.09 -11.34
C THR A 46 -20.38 -2.26 -10.56
N ALA A 47 -20.07 -1.29 -9.69
CA ALA A 47 -18.92 -1.41 -8.79
C ALA A 47 -19.04 -2.64 -7.85
N ARG A 48 -20.26 -3.05 -7.49
CA ARG A 48 -20.50 -4.23 -6.64
C ARG A 48 -20.27 -5.56 -7.35
N ASP A 49 -20.27 -5.58 -8.67
CA ASP A 49 -19.90 -6.77 -9.46
C ASP A 49 -18.40 -6.96 -9.52
N ILE A 50 -17.63 -5.87 -9.34
CA ILE A 50 -16.17 -5.86 -9.40
C ILE A 50 -15.56 -5.98 -8.01
N ILE A 51 -16.02 -5.15 -7.07
CA ILE A 51 -15.50 -5.15 -5.70
C ILE A 51 -16.18 -6.29 -4.94
N THR A 52 -15.43 -7.36 -4.75
CA THR A 52 -15.80 -8.56 -4.03
C THR A 52 -14.81 -8.84 -2.92
N LYS A 53 -15.11 -9.80 -2.06
CA LYS A 53 -14.13 -10.28 -1.07
C LYS A 53 -12.82 -10.69 -1.76
N ASP A 54 -12.89 -11.41 -2.87
CA ASP A 54 -11.71 -11.91 -3.59
C ASP A 54 -10.89 -10.78 -4.22
N SER A 55 -11.53 -9.75 -4.78
CA SER A 55 -10.82 -8.59 -5.31
C SER A 55 -10.14 -7.77 -4.21
N ILE A 56 -10.75 -7.69 -3.00
CA ILE A 56 -10.11 -7.09 -1.83
C ILE A 56 -8.89 -7.91 -1.38
N MET A 57 -8.98 -9.25 -1.37
CA MET A 57 -7.86 -10.11 -1.06
C MET A 57 -6.73 -9.98 -2.10
N ASN A 58 -7.07 -9.85 -3.39
CA ASN A 58 -6.09 -9.54 -4.44
C ASN A 58 -5.39 -8.21 -4.17
N ALA A 59 -6.14 -7.16 -3.85
CA ALA A 59 -5.57 -5.84 -3.54
C ALA A 59 -4.64 -5.91 -2.33
N LEU A 60 -5.05 -6.63 -1.27
CA LEU A 60 -4.23 -6.81 -0.07
C LEU A 60 -2.95 -7.61 -0.36
N THR A 61 -3.01 -8.63 -1.22
CA THR A 61 -1.83 -9.37 -1.68
C THR A 61 -0.86 -8.48 -2.47
N VAL A 62 -1.38 -7.67 -3.38
CA VAL A 62 -0.56 -6.70 -4.14
C VAL A 62 0.02 -5.62 -3.22
N ASP A 63 -0.72 -5.19 -2.21
CA ASP A 63 -0.27 -4.27 -1.16
C ASP A 63 0.98 -4.81 -0.45
N MET A 64 0.95 -6.07 -0.05
CA MET A 64 2.08 -6.76 0.59
C MET A 64 3.29 -6.86 -0.33
N ALA A 65 3.09 -7.18 -1.61
CA ALA A 65 4.16 -7.33 -2.57
C ALA A 65 4.83 -6.01 -2.94
N LEU A 66 4.06 -4.93 -3.05
CA LEU A 66 4.57 -3.58 -3.33
C LEU A 66 5.21 -2.91 -2.11
N GLY A 67 4.88 -3.35 -0.90
CA GLY A 67 5.25 -2.65 0.33
C GLY A 67 4.66 -1.25 0.37
N CYS A 68 3.35 -1.15 0.20
CA CYS A 68 2.60 0.09 0.18
C CYS A 68 2.61 0.84 1.53
N SER A 69 1.84 1.90 1.65
CA SER A 69 1.71 2.65 2.90
C SER A 69 0.63 2.04 3.80
N THR A 70 0.71 2.31 5.10
CA THR A 70 -0.28 1.90 6.10
C THR A 70 -1.70 2.42 5.82
N ASN A 71 -1.84 3.42 4.94
CA ASN A 71 -3.13 3.97 4.50
C ASN A 71 -4.05 2.92 3.86
N SER A 72 -3.49 1.88 3.24
CA SER A 72 -4.27 0.77 2.68
C SER A 72 -5.10 0.06 3.74
N MET A 73 -4.55 -0.08 4.95
CA MET A 73 -5.23 -0.70 6.10
C MET A 73 -6.34 0.17 6.72
N LEU A 74 -6.50 1.41 6.26
CA LEU A 74 -7.65 2.25 6.53
C LEU A 74 -8.68 2.15 5.38
N HIS A 75 -8.19 2.27 4.14
CA HIS A 75 -9.08 2.39 2.97
C HIS A 75 -9.65 1.07 2.49
N LEU A 76 -8.90 -0.04 2.52
CA LEU A 76 -9.44 -1.35 2.14
C LEU A 76 -10.58 -1.82 3.08
N PRO A 77 -10.46 -1.68 4.42
CA PRO A 77 -11.58 -1.94 5.32
C PRO A 77 -12.81 -1.05 5.05
N ALA A 78 -12.60 0.24 4.73
CA ALA A 78 -13.70 1.15 4.39
C ALA A 78 -14.42 0.71 3.11
N ILE A 79 -13.69 0.32 2.08
CA ILE A 79 -14.26 -0.23 0.83
C ILE A 79 -14.98 -1.56 1.10
N ALA A 80 -14.40 -2.42 1.93
CA ALA A 80 -14.99 -3.69 2.31
C ALA A 80 -16.33 -3.51 3.05
N HIS A 81 -16.41 -2.53 3.95
CA HIS A 81 -17.61 -2.17 4.67
C HIS A 81 -18.76 -1.81 3.71
N GLU A 82 -18.49 -1.04 2.66
CA GLU A 82 -19.49 -0.62 1.67
C GLU A 82 -20.11 -1.77 0.87
N ILE A 83 -19.40 -2.89 0.74
CA ILE A 83 -19.93 -4.11 0.11
C ILE A 83 -20.49 -5.12 1.13
N GLY A 84 -20.51 -4.76 2.43
CA GLY A 84 -20.98 -5.65 3.50
C GLY A 84 -20.01 -6.75 3.89
N PHE A 85 -18.73 -6.60 3.56
CA PHE A 85 -17.68 -7.52 3.99
C PHE A 85 -17.04 -7.02 5.28
N ASP A 86 -17.19 -7.80 6.36
CA ASP A 86 -16.56 -7.54 7.65
C ASP A 86 -15.04 -7.84 7.54
N PHE A 87 -14.26 -6.77 7.37
CA PHE A 87 -12.82 -6.84 7.19
C PHE A 87 -12.09 -6.60 8.50
N ASP A 88 -11.60 -7.67 9.13
CA ASP A 88 -10.64 -7.56 10.23
C ASP A 88 -9.25 -7.27 9.66
N ILE A 89 -8.57 -6.20 10.15
CA ILE A 89 -7.20 -5.86 9.74
C ILE A 89 -6.22 -7.03 9.99
N LYS A 90 -6.52 -7.93 10.93
CA LYS A 90 -5.74 -9.14 11.20
C LYS A 90 -5.67 -10.11 10.01
N PHE A 91 -6.57 -9.99 9.02
CA PHE A 91 -6.44 -10.72 7.75
C PHE A 91 -5.14 -10.40 6.99
N ALA A 92 -4.53 -9.24 7.26
CA ALA A 92 -3.28 -8.85 6.65
C ALA A 92 -2.12 -9.80 6.98
N ASN A 93 -2.03 -10.30 8.22
CA ASN A 93 -0.90 -11.13 8.65
C ASN A 93 -0.78 -12.45 7.88
N PRO A 94 -1.82 -13.31 7.78
CA PRO A 94 -1.74 -14.54 6.99
C PRO A 94 -1.43 -14.32 5.51
N ILE A 95 -1.86 -13.17 4.95
CA ILE A 95 -1.54 -12.80 3.57
C ILE A 95 -0.10 -12.33 3.47
N SER A 96 0.35 -11.46 4.40
CA SER A 96 1.73 -10.99 4.47
C SER A 96 2.73 -12.15 4.60
N GLU A 97 2.44 -13.15 5.41
CA GLU A 97 3.30 -14.32 5.60
C GLU A 97 3.53 -15.14 4.32
N LYS A 98 2.58 -15.13 3.40
CA LYS A 98 2.62 -15.91 2.16
C LYS A 98 3.08 -15.10 0.95
N THR A 99 3.04 -13.77 1.04
CA THR A 99 3.28 -12.87 -0.09
C THR A 99 4.70 -12.33 -0.03
N PRO A 100 5.55 -12.59 -1.02
CA PRO A 100 6.90 -12.02 -1.06
C PRO A 100 6.82 -10.49 -1.31
N ASN A 101 7.73 -9.73 -0.69
CA ASN A 101 7.90 -8.30 -0.99
C ASN A 101 8.79 -8.16 -2.22
N LEU A 102 8.21 -7.70 -3.34
CA LEU A 102 8.86 -7.67 -4.65
C LEU A 102 9.39 -6.27 -5.02
N CYS A 103 8.95 -5.22 -4.34
CA CYS A 103 9.31 -3.85 -4.67
C CYS A 103 9.80 -3.08 -3.44
N HIS A 104 10.73 -2.14 -3.66
CA HIS A 104 11.27 -1.27 -2.62
C HIS A 104 11.15 0.19 -3.08
N LEU A 105 9.92 0.69 -2.98
CA LEU A 105 9.54 1.99 -3.54
C LEU A 105 9.84 3.14 -2.58
N ALA A 106 10.21 4.30 -3.11
CA ALA A 106 10.38 5.53 -2.35
C ALA A 106 9.10 5.88 -1.55
N PRO A 107 9.24 6.41 -0.30
CA PRO A 107 10.48 6.83 0.38
C PRO A 107 11.24 5.70 1.11
N ALA A 108 10.70 4.50 1.20
CA ALA A 108 11.32 3.38 1.93
C ALA A 108 12.47 2.73 1.14
N GLY A 109 12.57 2.96 -0.15
CA GLY A 109 13.61 2.46 -1.04
C GLY A 109 13.97 3.44 -2.13
N PRO A 110 14.92 3.09 -3.00
CA PRO A 110 15.47 4.00 -4.01
C PRO A 110 14.61 4.11 -5.28
N THR A 111 13.63 3.21 -5.47
CA THR A 111 12.86 3.07 -6.71
C THR A 111 11.66 4.01 -6.71
N TYR A 112 11.48 4.78 -7.76
CA TYR A 112 10.35 5.68 -7.92
C TYR A 112 9.18 5.02 -8.68
N MET A 113 8.02 5.67 -8.67
CA MET A 113 6.82 5.19 -9.35
C MET A 113 6.98 5.15 -10.88
N GLU A 114 7.82 6.03 -11.42
CA GLU A 114 8.21 6.05 -12.84
C GLU A 114 8.94 4.76 -13.21
N ASP A 115 9.93 4.36 -12.41
CA ASP A 115 10.69 3.12 -12.62
C ASP A 115 9.75 1.90 -12.58
N LEU A 116 8.81 1.88 -11.63
CA LEU A 116 7.81 0.82 -11.56
C LEU A 116 6.93 0.78 -12.81
N ASN A 117 6.52 1.94 -13.34
CA ASN A 117 5.75 2.03 -14.57
C ASN A 117 6.52 1.44 -15.76
N GLU A 118 7.78 1.78 -15.91
CA GLU A 118 8.67 1.29 -16.97
C GLU A 118 8.94 -0.21 -16.83
N ALA A 119 9.08 -0.70 -15.60
CA ALA A 119 9.28 -2.12 -15.31
C ALA A 119 8.05 -3.00 -15.63
N GLY A 120 6.89 -2.40 -15.89
CA GLY A 120 5.67 -3.11 -16.26
C GLY A 120 4.45 -2.78 -15.39
N GLY A 121 4.64 -1.96 -14.36
CA GLY A 121 3.59 -1.44 -13.49
C GLY A 121 2.97 -2.51 -12.58
N VAL A 122 1.82 -2.16 -12.02
CA VAL A 122 1.09 -3.04 -11.10
C VAL A 122 0.74 -4.39 -11.75
N TYR A 123 0.41 -4.40 -13.04
CA TYR A 123 0.06 -5.65 -13.73
C TYR A 123 1.22 -6.62 -13.85
N ALA A 124 2.47 -6.14 -13.94
CA ALA A 124 3.64 -7.02 -13.91
C ALA A 124 3.82 -7.66 -12.52
N VAL A 125 3.62 -6.89 -11.44
CA VAL A 125 3.61 -7.44 -10.07
C VAL A 125 2.48 -8.44 -9.88
N MET A 126 1.27 -8.13 -10.37
CA MET A 126 0.14 -9.05 -10.33
C MET A 126 0.42 -10.35 -11.09
N LYS A 127 1.13 -10.27 -12.22
CA LYS A 127 1.50 -11.46 -13.00
C LYS A 127 2.46 -12.35 -12.22
N GLU A 128 3.51 -11.81 -11.60
CA GLU A 128 4.44 -12.56 -10.73
C GLU A 128 3.68 -13.29 -9.59
N LEU A 129 2.70 -12.61 -8.97
CA LEU A 129 1.90 -13.20 -7.90
C LEU A 129 0.89 -14.24 -8.39
N ALA A 130 0.29 -14.03 -9.55
CA ALA A 130 -0.65 -14.97 -10.16
C ALA A 130 0.03 -16.27 -10.57
N ASP A 131 1.27 -16.19 -11.08
CA ASP A 131 2.05 -17.35 -11.51
C ASP A 131 2.38 -18.31 -10.36
N ILE A 132 2.37 -17.83 -9.12
CA ILE A 132 2.54 -18.64 -7.91
C ILE A 132 1.21 -18.91 -7.18
N GLY A 133 0.08 -18.58 -7.81
CA GLY A 133 -1.26 -18.89 -7.29
C GLY A 133 -1.73 -18.03 -6.12
N LEU A 134 -1.17 -16.83 -5.94
CA LEU A 134 -1.54 -15.93 -4.84
C LEU A 134 -2.69 -14.97 -5.19
N LEU A 135 -3.14 -14.91 -6.45
CA LEU A 135 -4.25 -14.07 -6.88
C LEU A 135 -5.43 -14.89 -7.40
N ASN A 136 -6.64 -14.44 -7.12
CA ASN A 136 -7.83 -14.90 -7.80
C ASN A 136 -7.94 -14.18 -9.16
N THR A 137 -7.64 -14.90 -10.23
CA THR A 137 -7.60 -14.36 -11.59
C THR A 137 -8.98 -14.22 -12.24
N ASP A 138 -10.05 -14.78 -11.64
CA ASP A 138 -11.41 -14.75 -12.17
C ASP A 138 -12.16 -13.47 -11.78
N CYS A 139 -11.61 -12.65 -10.88
CA CYS A 139 -12.19 -11.37 -10.50
C CYS A 139 -12.42 -10.47 -11.71
N MET A 140 -13.60 -9.87 -11.81
CA MET A 140 -13.98 -8.93 -12.87
C MET A 140 -13.25 -7.58 -12.67
N THR A 141 -13.03 -6.87 -13.78
CA THR A 141 -12.43 -5.52 -13.77
C THR A 141 -13.27 -4.51 -14.57
N VAL A 142 -13.00 -3.22 -14.35
CA VAL A 142 -13.62 -2.11 -15.12
C VAL A 142 -13.35 -2.15 -16.63
N SER A 143 -12.43 -2.98 -17.09
CA SER A 143 -12.21 -3.22 -18.52
C SER A 143 -13.24 -4.18 -19.12
N GLY A 144 -14.12 -4.76 -18.30
CA GLY A 144 -15.06 -5.82 -18.71
C GLY A 144 -14.39 -7.17 -18.99
N LYS A 145 -13.19 -7.36 -18.47
CA LYS A 145 -12.38 -8.59 -18.53
C LYS A 145 -12.01 -9.04 -17.12
N THR A 146 -11.64 -10.30 -16.98
CA THR A 146 -11.09 -10.81 -15.72
C THR A 146 -9.68 -10.29 -15.46
N VAL A 147 -9.24 -10.38 -14.20
CA VAL A 147 -7.85 -10.09 -13.81
C VAL A 147 -6.88 -10.93 -14.64
N GLY A 148 -7.15 -12.23 -14.80
CA GLY A 148 -6.32 -13.15 -15.60
C GLY A 148 -6.16 -12.70 -17.03
N GLU A 149 -7.24 -12.32 -17.69
CA GLU A 149 -7.20 -11.78 -19.06
C GLU A 149 -6.44 -10.46 -19.15
N CYS A 150 -6.58 -9.60 -18.14
CA CYS A 150 -5.88 -8.30 -18.09
C CYS A 150 -4.38 -8.45 -17.94
N ILE A 151 -3.91 -9.39 -17.11
CA ILE A 151 -2.48 -9.60 -16.84
C ILE A 151 -1.82 -10.62 -17.79
N ALA A 152 -2.57 -11.30 -18.67
CA ALA A 152 -2.05 -12.35 -19.54
C ALA A 152 -0.85 -11.92 -20.40
N THR A 153 -0.81 -10.65 -20.81
CA THR A 153 0.29 -10.08 -21.59
C THR A 153 1.25 -9.21 -20.78
N ALA A 154 1.04 -9.15 -19.44
CA ALA A 154 1.93 -8.41 -18.57
C ALA A 154 3.20 -9.23 -18.34
N TYR A 155 4.32 -8.54 -18.25
CA TYR A 155 5.61 -9.14 -17.91
C TYR A 155 6.50 -8.12 -17.22
N ASN A 156 7.38 -8.62 -16.38
CA ASN A 156 8.39 -7.86 -15.68
C ASN A 156 9.52 -7.52 -16.66
N ARG A 157 9.74 -6.24 -16.91
CA ARG A 157 10.77 -5.72 -17.82
C ARG A 157 12.07 -5.38 -17.13
N ASN A 158 12.03 -5.23 -15.81
CA ASN A 158 13.21 -4.87 -15.03
C ASN A 158 13.19 -5.56 -13.65
N PRO A 159 13.90 -6.70 -13.52
CA PRO A 159 13.98 -7.45 -12.26
C PRO A 159 14.72 -6.72 -11.11
N GLU A 160 15.39 -5.61 -11.38
CA GLU A 160 15.97 -4.76 -10.33
C GLU A 160 14.92 -3.88 -9.67
N VAL A 161 13.82 -3.57 -10.37
CA VAL A 161 12.70 -2.76 -9.88
C VAL A 161 11.57 -3.62 -9.31
N ILE A 162 11.14 -4.63 -10.07
CA ILE A 162 10.19 -5.65 -9.63
C ILE A 162 10.99 -6.94 -9.49
N ARG A 163 11.34 -7.33 -8.29
CA ARG A 163 12.08 -8.57 -8.08
C ARG A 163 11.22 -9.78 -8.40
N THR A 164 11.86 -10.84 -8.87
CA THR A 164 11.20 -12.14 -9.03
C THR A 164 10.92 -12.75 -7.66
N VAL A 165 9.98 -13.67 -7.60
CA VAL A 165 9.62 -14.38 -6.36
C VAL A 165 10.83 -15.03 -5.68
N ASP A 166 11.71 -15.66 -6.47
CA ASP A 166 12.92 -16.34 -5.97
C ASP A 166 13.97 -15.36 -5.42
N ASN A 167 13.94 -14.10 -5.84
CA ASN A 167 14.89 -13.05 -5.44
C ASN A 167 14.18 -11.89 -4.74
N ALA A 168 13.08 -12.13 -4.05
CA ALA A 168 12.31 -11.11 -3.34
C ALA A 168 13.14 -10.39 -2.26
N TYR A 169 12.83 -9.13 -1.96
CA TYR A 169 13.43 -8.38 -0.86
C TYR A 169 13.17 -9.06 0.50
N SER A 170 11.98 -9.65 0.65
CA SER A 170 11.59 -10.45 1.81
C SER A 170 10.63 -11.56 1.35
N LYS A 171 10.68 -12.69 2.02
CA LYS A 171 9.71 -13.79 1.83
C LYS A 171 8.32 -13.43 2.34
N THR A 172 8.21 -12.39 3.14
CA THR A 172 6.96 -11.89 3.72
C THR A 172 6.67 -10.48 3.24
N GLY A 173 5.40 -10.08 3.28
CA GLY A 173 4.92 -8.80 2.78
C GLY A 173 5.45 -7.57 3.52
N GLY A 174 5.26 -6.42 2.90
CA GLY A 174 5.77 -5.15 3.38
C GLY A 174 5.02 -4.53 4.55
N LEU A 175 3.84 -5.04 4.91
CA LEU A 175 3.05 -4.60 6.06
C LEU A 175 2.83 -5.74 7.05
N ALA A 176 2.69 -5.37 8.32
CA ALA A 176 2.28 -6.30 9.38
C ALA A 176 1.31 -5.61 10.35
N VAL A 177 0.42 -6.39 10.95
CA VAL A 177 -0.48 -5.94 12.01
C VAL A 177 0.05 -6.48 13.33
N LEU A 178 0.31 -5.55 14.25
CA LEU A 178 0.77 -5.84 15.61
C LEU A 178 -0.40 -5.73 16.56
N SER A 179 -0.37 -6.48 17.65
CA SER A 179 -1.35 -6.39 18.73
C SER A 179 -0.65 -6.46 20.09
N GLY A 180 -1.20 -5.78 21.08
CA GLY A 180 -0.66 -5.77 22.43
C GLY A 180 -1.54 -4.94 23.34
N ASN A 181 -1.10 -4.71 24.60
CA ASN A 181 -1.85 -3.95 25.60
C ASN A 181 -2.09 -2.48 25.17
N LEU A 182 -1.20 -1.89 24.37
CA LEU A 182 -1.33 -0.53 23.86
C LEU A 182 -2.34 -0.47 22.69
N ALA A 183 -2.40 -1.49 21.87
CA ALA A 183 -3.28 -1.58 20.69
C ALA A 183 -3.91 -3.00 20.61
N PRO A 184 -4.89 -3.33 21.46
CA PRO A 184 -5.47 -4.68 21.53
C PRO A 184 -6.22 -5.06 20.25
N ASP A 185 -6.82 -4.08 19.57
CA ASP A 185 -7.55 -4.28 18.31
C ASP A 185 -6.63 -4.30 17.08
N GLY A 186 -5.36 -3.99 17.28
CA GLY A 186 -4.34 -4.02 16.25
C GLY A 186 -3.77 -2.64 15.91
N SER A 187 -2.54 -2.64 15.46
CA SER A 187 -1.83 -1.50 14.86
C SER A 187 -1.08 -1.93 13.63
N VAL A 188 -0.84 -1.03 12.70
CA VAL A 188 -0.23 -1.35 11.41
C VAL A 188 1.19 -0.79 11.36
N VAL A 189 2.13 -1.63 10.96
CA VAL A 189 3.51 -1.22 10.72
C VAL A 189 3.92 -1.51 9.27
N LYS A 190 4.62 -0.55 8.66
CA LYS A 190 5.29 -0.76 7.38
C LYS A 190 6.60 -1.50 7.64
N ARG A 191 6.53 -2.83 7.70
CA ARG A 191 7.67 -3.71 8.00
C ARG A 191 8.82 -3.53 7.03
N SER A 192 8.54 -3.29 5.75
CA SER A 192 9.55 -3.06 4.71
C SER A 192 10.39 -1.78 4.92
N ALA A 193 9.98 -0.90 5.82
CA ALA A 193 10.71 0.32 6.17
C ALA A 193 11.37 0.26 7.56
N VAL A 194 11.24 -0.87 8.27
CA VAL A 194 11.84 -1.06 9.59
C VAL A 194 13.22 -1.69 9.41
N VAL A 195 14.24 -1.03 9.94
CA VAL A 195 15.59 -1.61 9.96
C VAL A 195 15.65 -2.81 10.91
N PRO A 196 16.50 -3.83 10.63
CA PRO A 196 16.51 -5.07 11.41
C PRO A 196 16.70 -4.86 12.91
N GLU A 197 17.50 -3.89 13.32
CA GLU A 197 17.81 -3.56 14.71
C GLU A 197 16.58 -3.04 15.48
N MET A 198 15.59 -2.48 14.76
CA MET A 198 14.38 -1.90 15.33
C MET A 198 13.19 -2.86 15.31
N LEU A 199 13.36 -4.10 14.84
CA LEU A 199 12.31 -5.13 14.91
C LEU A 199 11.96 -5.51 16.36
N VAL A 200 12.92 -5.35 17.27
CA VAL A 200 12.73 -5.45 18.72
C VAL A 200 13.36 -4.23 19.35
N HIS A 201 12.54 -3.40 20.00
CA HIS A 201 13.01 -2.19 20.65
C HIS A 201 12.27 -1.96 21.97
N GLU A 202 12.99 -1.50 22.98
CA GLU A 202 12.48 -1.08 24.27
C GLU A 202 13.14 0.24 24.64
N GLY A 203 12.32 1.22 25.05
CA GLY A 203 12.83 2.54 25.41
C GLY A 203 11.81 3.40 26.15
N PRO A 204 12.23 4.56 26.73
CA PRO A 204 11.35 5.48 27.39
C PRO A 204 10.30 6.06 26.45
N ALA A 205 9.03 6.03 26.83
CA ALA A 205 7.95 6.63 26.06
C ALA A 205 7.95 8.16 26.24
N ARG A 206 7.96 8.89 25.11
CA ARG A 206 7.75 10.34 25.04
C ARG A 206 6.39 10.58 24.39
N VAL A 207 5.41 10.94 25.21
CA VAL A 207 4.00 11.02 24.80
C VAL A 207 3.61 12.47 24.54
N PHE A 208 3.01 12.72 23.37
CA PHE A 208 2.51 14.03 22.93
C PHE A 208 1.04 13.92 22.50
N ASP A 209 0.28 14.99 22.68
CA ASP A 209 -1.13 15.05 22.32
C ASP A 209 -1.38 15.67 20.93
N SER A 210 -0.29 16.12 20.27
CA SER A 210 -0.31 16.63 18.89
C SER A 210 1.01 16.37 18.18
N GLU A 211 1.00 16.38 16.84
CA GLU A 211 2.22 16.35 16.03
C GLU A 211 3.07 17.61 16.27
N GLU A 212 2.43 18.78 16.43
CA GLU A 212 3.08 20.06 16.65
C GLU A 212 3.95 20.05 17.93
N ASP A 213 3.44 19.49 19.02
CA ASP A 213 4.16 19.36 20.28
C ASP A 213 5.35 18.39 20.15
N ALA A 214 5.15 17.29 19.44
CA ALA A 214 6.21 16.33 19.16
C ALA A 214 7.35 16.98 18.33
N ILE A 215 7.02 17.72 17.27
CA ILE A 215 7.99 18.46 16.46
C ILE A 215 8.76 19.49 17.29
N ALA A 216 8.05 20.23 18.15
CA ALA A 216 8.69 21.21 19.05
C ALA A 216 9.68 20.53 20.00
N ALA A 217 9.34 19.35 20.53
CA ALA A 217 10.21 18.57 21.39
C ALA A 217 11.44 18.02 20.64
N ILE A 218 11.26 17.54 19.40
CA ILE A 218 12.35 17.06 18.54
C ILE A 218 13.33 18.20 18.24
N LYS A 219 12.84 19.33 17.73
CA LYS A 219 13.65 20.52 17.43
C LYS A 219 14.31 21.11 18.67
N GLY A 220 13.67 20.99 19.82
CA GLY A 220 14.18 21.44 21.11
C GLY A 220 15.20 20.48 21.77
N GLY A 221 15.58 19.38 21.12
CA GLY A 221 16.53 18.40 21.62
C GLY A 221 16.04 17.62 22.86
N LYS A 222 14.72 17.52 23.05
CA LYS A 222 14.11 16.77 24.17
C LYS A 222 13.94 15.29 23.87
N ILE A 223 14.04 14.90 22.60
CA ILE A 223 14.00 13.52 22.14
C ILE A 223 15.44 13.08 21.89
N VAL A 224 15.80 11.93 22.42
CA VAL A 224 17.15 11.35 22.32
C VAL A 224 17.06 9.95 21.73
N GLU A 225 18.21 9.45 21.28
CA GLU A 225 18.33 8.08 20.78
C GLU A 225 17.83 7.06 21.82
N GLY A 226 17.01 6.11 21.36
CA GLY A 226 16.36 5.10 22.19
C GLY A 226 14.99 5.49 22.72
N ASP A 227 14.55 6.74 22.60
CA ASP A 227 13.21 7.15 22.98
C ASP A 227 12.15 6.57 22.03
N VAL A 228 10.98 6.21 22.56
CA VAL A 228 9.78 5.83 21.79
C VAL A 228 8.82 7.02 21.77
N VAL A 229 8.69 7.66 20.62
CA VAL A 229 7.78 8.81 20.45
C VAL A 229 6.36 8.31 20.22
N VAL A 230 5.42 8.75 21.06
CA VAL A 230 4.00 8.42 20.96
C VAL A 230 3.20 9.70 20.78
N ILE A 231 2.48 9.81 19.65
CA ILE A 231 1.58 10.93 19.36
C ILE A 231 0.15 10.41 19.47
N ARG A 232 -0.68 11.10 20.27
CA ARG A 232 -2.06 10.71 20.53
C ARG A 232 -3.03 11.67 19.86
N TYR A 233 -4.30 11.23 19.71
CA TYR A 233 -5.44 12.03 19.25
C TYR A 233 -5.37 12.55 17.82
N GLU A 234 -4.49 11.99 16.98
CA GLU A 234 -4.33 12.34 15.58
C GLU A 234 -4.99 11.31 14.60
N GLY A 235 -5.71 10.35 15.18
CA GLY A 235 -6.41 9.32 14.42
C GLY A 235 -7.81 9.71 13.96
N PRO A 236 -8.52 8.87 13.18
CA PRO A 236 -9.87 9.13 12.69
C PRO A 236 -10.91 9.25 13.80
N LYS A 237 -10.78 8.47 14.89
CA LYS A 237 -11.70 8.47 16.02
C LYS A 237 -11.27 9.54 17.03
N GLY A 238 -12.08 10.59 17.15
CA GLY A 238 -11.83 11.70 18.05
C GLY A 238 -10.93 12.81 17.49
N GLY A 239 -10.51 12.69 16.24
CA GLY A 239 -9.75 13.71 15.51
C GLY A 239 -10.41 14.07 14.18
N PRO A 240 -9.83 15.00 13.39
CA PRO A 240 -10.36 15.43 12.09
C PRO A 240 -10.21 14.38 10.98
N GLY A 241 -9.65 13.23 11.28
CA GLY A 241 -9.26 12.18 10.37
C GLY A 241 -7.78 11.80 10.56
N MET A 242 -7.29 10.83 9.78
CA MET A 242 -5.89 10.43 9.83
C MET A 242 -5.02 11.50 9.15
N ARG A 243 -4.17 12.17 9.91
CA ARG A 243 -3.19 13.13 9.40
C ARG A 243 -1.96 12.40 8.88
N GLU A 244 -1.34 12.95 7.85
CA GLU A 244 -0.05 12.49 7.38
C GLU A 244 1.06 13.24 8.15
N MET A 245 1.74 12.52 9.03
CA MET A 245 2.73 13.10 9.96
C MET A 245 4.13 13.15 9.31
N LEU A 246 4.27 13.88 8.20
CA LEU A 246 5.52 13.95 7.46
C LEU A 246 6.62 14.71 8.20
N LEU A 247 6.27 15.79 8.89
CA LEU A 247 7.25 16.67 9.54
C LEU A 247 7.94 15.99 10.71
N SER A 248 7.22 15.25 11.53
CA SER A 248 7.80 14.49 12.65
C SER A 248 8.73 13.39 12.13
N LEU A 249 8.32 12.66 11.08
CA LEU A 249 9.13 11.58 10.50
C LEU A 249 10.43 12.11 9.88
N ILE A 250 10.40 13.20 9.13
CA ILE A 250 11.58 13.80 8.51
C ILE A 250 12.60 14.24 9.57
N HIS A 251 12.15 14.82 10.68
CA HIS A 251 13.05 15.31 11.73
C HIS A 251 13.60 14.19 12.63
N ILE A 252 12.93 13.04 12.73
CA ILE A 252 13.42 11.87 13.47
C ILE A 252 14.38 11.04 12.62
N SER A 253 14.07 10.82 11.36
CA SER A 253 14.82 9.91 10.49
C SER A 253 16.03 10.54 9.80
N GLU A 254 16.14 11.88 9.73
CA GLU A 254 17.22 12.58 9.03
C GLU A 254 17.83 13.74 9.85
N PRO A 255 18.29 13.53 11.10
CA PRO A 255 18.85 14.61 11.90
C PRO A 255 20.19 15.18 11.34
N THR A 256 20.81 14.48 10.39
CA THR A 256 22.15 14.81 9.87
C THR A 256 22.17 15.55 8.54
N ARG A 257 21.04 15.76 7.87
CA ARG A 257 20.99 16.45 6.58
C ARG A 257 20.78 17.97 6.63
N GLN A 258 20.74 18.56 7.84
CA GLN A 258 20.60 20.00 8.03
C GLN A 258 21.88 20.62 8.69
N ALA A 259 23.06 20.19 8.30
CA ALA A 259 24.31 20.89 8.61
C ALA A 259 24.86 21.57 7.35
#